data_8095479ded31c7958517fb516c361ea3
#
_entry.id   8095479ded31c7958517fb516c361ea3
#
_cell.length_a   1.000
_cell.length_b   1.000
_cell.length_c   1.000
_cell.angle_alpha   90.00
_cell.angle_beta   90.00
_cell.angle_gamma   90.00
#
_symmetry.space_group_name_H-M   'P 1'
#
loop_
_entity.id
_entity.type
_entity.pdbx_description
1 polymer ?
#
loop_
_entity_poly.entity_id
_entity_poly.type
_entity_poly.pdbx_seq_one_letter_code
_entity_poly.pdbx_strand_id
1 'polypeptide(L)'
;MDSAFGIAGKDWVIVCTDTAVNRSIFTLKHNEDKIVELNKFKVLACSGEQPERYSFSNFMQPNLQLMEFRTGHEPGVDATAQYMRTEMAAALRRAPF
;
A
#
# COMPACT_ATOMS: atom_id res chain seq x y z
N MET A 1 2.62 -14.96 -8.49
CA MET A 1 1.58 -14.48 -7.53
C MET A 1 2.25 -13.87 -6.32
N ASP A 2 1.75 -12.75 -5.85
CA ASP A 2 2.32 -12.04 -4.73
C ASP A 2 1.71 -12.50 -3.41
N SER A 3 2.49 -12.38 -2.34
CA SER A 3 2.05 -12.74 -1.00
C SER A 3 2.34 -11.58 -0.04
N ALA A 4 1.41 -11.31 0.84
CA ALA A 4 1.59 -10.33 1.90
C ALA A 4 0.79 -10.77 3.12
N PHE A 5 1.34 -10.55 4.31
CA PHE A 5 0.61 -10.80 5.54
C PHE A 5 1.09 -9.85 6.64
N GLY A 6 0.27 -9.70 7.65
CA GLY A 6 0.59 -8.85 8.78
C GLY A 6 0.10 -9.44 10.09
N ILE A 7 0.78 -9.07 11.16
CA ILE A 7 0.41 -9.44 12.53
C ILE A 7 0.44 -8.17 13.37
N ALA A 8 -0.62 -7.94 14.12
CA ALA A 8 -0.73 -6.79 14.99
C ALA A 8 -0.73 -7.23 16.45
N GLY A 9 0.11 -6.58 17.26
CA GLY A 9 0.10 -6.71 18.70
C GLY A 9 -0.53 -5.49 19.35
N LYS A 10 -0.36 -5.37 20.66
CA LYS A 10 -0.93 -4.25 21.39
C LYS A 10 -0.31 -2.92 20.97
N ASP A 11 1.03 -2.86 20.88
CA ASP A 11 1.77 -1.64 20.61
C ASP A 11 2.67 -1.75 19.38
N TRP A 12 2.47 -2.79 18.55
CA TRP A 12 3.35 -3.05 17.43
C TRP A 12 2.60 -3.76 16.30
N VAL A 13 3.16 -3.68 15.11
CA VAL A 13 2.68 -4.40 13.95
C VAL A 13 3.89 -4.86 13.14
N ILE A 14 3.77 -6.05 12.57
CA ILE A 14 4.75 -6.60 11.63
C ILE A 14 4.04 -6.87 10.32
N VAL A 15 4.62 -6.39 9.24
CA VAL A 15 4.09 -6.59 7.89
C VAL A 15 5.19 -7.25 7.05
N CYS A 16 4.83 -8.30 6.33
CA CYS A 16 5.76 -9.07 5.52
C CYS A 16 5.22 -9.22 4.11
N THR A 17 6.10 -9.13 3.14
CA THR A 17 5.76 -9.39 1.73
C THR A 17 6.84 -10.28 1.11
N ASP A 18 6.49 -10.93 0.02
CA ASP A 18 7.50 -11.54 -0.84
C ASP A 18 8.25 -10.45 -1.61
N THR A 19 9.34 -10.80 -2.27
CA THR A 19 10.19 -9.85 -2.99
C THR A 19 10.34 -10.19 -4.46
N ALA A 20 9.56 -11.12 -4.97
CA ALA A 20 9.64 -11.56 -6.37
C ALA A 20 8.72 -10.75 -7.26
N VAL A 21 9.20 -10.41 -8.45
CA VAL A 21 8.38 -9.86 -9.52
C VAL A 21 8.20 -10.94 -10.55
N ASN A 22 6.96 -11.45 -10.65
CA ASN A 22 6.62 -12.55 -11.54
C ASN A 22 5.69 -12.08 -12.64
N ARG A 23 5.90 -12.62 -13.82
CA ARG A 23 4.98 -12.42 -14.95
C ARG A 23 4.74 -13.77 -15.59
N SER A 24 3.51 -14.28 -15.44
CA SER A 24 3.17 -15.63 -15.85
C SER A 24 4.04 -16.65 -15.10
N ILE A 25 4.79 -17.50 -15.81
CA ILE A 25 5.67 -18.49 -15.20
C ILE A 25 7.09 -17.96 -14.97
N PHE A 26 7.38 -16.73 -15.42
CA PHE A 26 8.72 -16.16 -15.33
C PHE A 26 8.86 -15.28 -14.10
N THR A 27 9.99 -15.42 -13.41
CA THR A 27 10.38 -14.51 -12.34
C THR A 27 11.34 -13.48 -12.93
N LEU A 28 10.91 -12.21 -12.93
CA LEU A 28 11.67 -11.12 -13.53
C LEU A 28 12.66 -10.50 -12.56
N LYS A 29 12.35 -10.56 -11.26
CA LYS A 29 13.15 -9.92 -10.23
C LYS A 29 12.95 -10.64 -8.91
N HIS A 30 13.98 -10.66 -8.06
CA HIS A 30 13.94 -11.35 -6.77
C HIS A 30 14.08 -10.42 -5.57
N ASN A 31 14.31 -9.12 -5.78
CA ASN A 31 14.60 -8.18 -4.71
C ASN A 31 13.73 -6.93 -4.76
N GLU A 32 12.48 -7.08 -5.18
CA GLU A 32 11.54 -5.97 -5.20
C GLU A 32 11.00 -5.68 -3.80
N ASP A 33 11.10 -4.42 -3.37
CA ASP A 33 10.54 -3.99 -2.11
C ASP A 33 9.09 -3.58 -2.33
N LYS A 34 8.16 -4.31 -1.72
CA LYS A 34 6.72 -4.09 -1.84
C LYS A 34 6.13 -3.39 -0.63
N ILE A 35 6.96 -2.94 0.28
CA ILE A 35 6.54 -2.21 1.47
C ILE A 35 6.91 -0.75 1.29
N VAL A 36 5.93 0.14 1.44
CA VAL A 36 6.10 1.57 1.28
C VAL A 36 5.84 2.24 2.61
N GLU A 37 6.73 3.13 3.01
CA GLU A 37 6.55 3.94 4.19
C GLU A 37 5.66 5.13 3.83
N LEU A 38 4.43 5.12 4.33
CA LEU A 38 3.48 6.20 4.08
C LEU A 38 3.83 7.46 4.88
N ASN A 39 4.21 7.26 6.13
CA ASN A 39 4.75 8.31 6.99
C ASN A 39 5.53 7.64 8.11
N LYS A 40 5.90 8.42 9.12
CA LYS A 40 6.75 7.96 10.22
C LYS A 40 6.13 6.78 11.00
N PHE A 41 4.80 6.69 11.03
CA PHE A 41 4.09 5.70 11.84
C PHE A 41 3.27 4.72 11.03
N LYS A 42 3.31 4.80 9.71
CA LYS A 42 2.47 3.95 8.85
C LYS A 42 3.28 3.36 7.71
N VAL A 43 3.05 2.07 7.47
CA VAL A 43 3.63 1.36 6.33
C VAL A 43 2.51 0.73 5.53
N LEU A 44 2.72 0.61 4.24
CA LEU A 44 1.80 -0.03 3.32
C LEU A 44 2.49 -1.20 2.65
N ALA A 45 1.94 -2.40 2.82
CA ALA A 45 2.33 -3.56 2.03
C ALA A 45 1.28 -3.79 0.96
N CYS A 46 1.72 -3.93 -0.27
CA CYS A 46 0.82 -4.01 -1.40
C CYS A 46 1.24 -5.15 -2.32
N SER A 47 0.28 -5.94 -2.78
CA SER A 47 0.50 -6.97 -3.79
C SER A 47 -0.31 -6.64 -5.04
N GLY A 48 0.14 -7.13 -6.19
CA GLY A 48 -0.50 -6.88 -7.46
C GLY A 48 0.52 -6.67 -8.56
N GLU A 49 0.03 -6.27 -9.73
CA GLU A 49 0.91 -5.93 -10.84
C GLU A 49 1.79 -4.74 -10.46
N GLN A 50 3.06 -4.79 -10.88
CA GLN A 50 4.03 -3.79 -10.49
C GLN A 50 3.62 -2.34 -10.84
N PRO A 51 3.11 -2.06 -12.07
CA PRO A 51 2.70 -0.69 -12.38
C PRO A 51 1.56 -0.19 -11.51
N GLU A 52 0.56 -1.03 -11.23
CA GLU A 52 -0.58 -0.66 -10.39
C GLU A 52 -0.14 -0.43 -8.94
N ARG A 53 0.78 -1.27 -8.43
CA ARG A 53 1.34 -1.09 -7.08
C ARG A 53 2.03 0.26 -6.95
N TYR A 54 2.88 0.60 -7.90
CA TYR A 54 3.61 1.86 -7.89
C TYR A 54 2.66 3.05 -8.01
N SER A 55 1.70 2.99 -8.90
CA SER A 55 0.71 4.05 -9.07
C SER A 55 -0.08 4.30 -7.80
N PHE A 56 -0.55 3.23 -7.16
CA PHE A 56 -1.34 3.34 -5.94
C PHE A 56 -0.51 3.89 -4.78
N SER A 57 0.71 3.37 -4.59
CA SER A 57 1.60 3.82 -3.52
C SER A 57 1.99 5.29 -3.70
N ASN A 58 2.32 5.69 -4.93
CA ASN A 58 2.69 7.06 -5.24
C ASN A 58 1.51 8.03 -5.14
N PHE A 59 0.29 7.53 -5.26
CA PHE A 59 -0.92 8.31 -5.03
C PHE A 59 -1.19 8.50 -3.54
N MET A 60 -1.07 7.43 -2.76
CA MET A 60 -1.44 7.46 -1.34
C MET A 60 -0.57 8.39 -0.51
N GLN A 61 0.75 8.33 -0.70
CA GLN A 61 1.67 9.08 0.16
C GLN A 61 1.46 10.60 0.08
N PRO A 62 1.46 11.24 -1.13
CA PRO A 62 1.24 12.68 -1.20
C PRO A 62 -0.16 13.08 -0.76
N ASN A 63 -1.17 12.26 -0.99
CA ASN A 63 -2.54 12.60 -0.62
C ASN A 63 -2.75 12.54 0.89
N LEU A 64 -2.08 11.63 1.58
CA LEU A 64 -2.10 11.62 3.05
C LEU A 64 -1.41 12.85 3.63
N GLN A 65 -0.30 13.30 3.04
CA GLN A 65 0.36 14.52 3.43
C GLN A 65 -0.55 15.73 3.22
N LEU A 66 -1.26 15.76 2.10
CA LEU A 66 -2.20 16.85 1.81
C LEU A 66 -3.33 16.90 2.82
N MET A 67 -3.87 15.76 3.22
CA MET A 67 -4.89 15.69 4.27
C MET A 67 -4.37 16.22 5.59
N GLU A 68 -3.13 15.89 5.94
CA GLU A 68 -2.48 16.39 7.16
C GLU A 68 -2.38 17.93 7.13
N PHE A 69 -1.97 18.51 6.00
CA PHE A 69 -1.91 19.96 5.84
C PHE A 69 -3.28 20.61 5.96
N ARG A 70 -4.30 20.00 5.39
CA ARG A 70 -5.66 20.57 5.39
C ARG A 70 -6.31 20.51 6.76
N THR A 71 -6.10 19.44 7.51
CA THR A 71 -6.76 19.22 8.81
C THR A 71 -5.92 19.68 9.98
N GLY A 72 -4.63 19.92 9.78
CA GLY A 72 -3.71 20.32 10.83
C GLY A 72 -3.24 19.18 11.72
N HIS A 73 -3.62 17.94 11.43
CA HIS A 73 -3.15 16.78 12.18
C HIS A 73 -3.05 15.56 11.28
N GLU A 74 -2.23 14.61 11.69
CA GLU A 74 -1.98 13.40 10.94
C GLU A 74 -3.20 12.47 11.01
N PRO A 75 -3.68 11.95 9.86
CA PRO A 75 -4.76 10.96 9.88
C PRO A 75 -4.35 9.70 10.63
N GLY A 76 -5.26 9.17 11.44
CA GLY A 76 -5.03 7.91 12.13
C GLY A 76 -5.03 6.73 11.16
N VAL A 77 -4.66 5.55 11.69
CA VAL A 77 -4.64 4.32 10.88
C VAL A 77 -6.03 4.00 10.35
N ASP A 78 -7.06 4.16 11.17
CA ASP A 78 -8.45 3.89 10.76
C ASP A 78 -8.89 4.81 9.62
N ALA A 79 -8.62 6.10 9.75
CA ALA A 79 -8.95 7.08 8.70
C ALA A 79 -8.19 6.80 7.41
N THR A 80 -6.91 6.45 7.52
CA THR A 80 -6.08 6.09 6.38
C THR A 80 -6.62 4.85 5.68
N ALA A 81 -7.01 3.82 6.44
CA ALA A 81 -7.57 2.59 5.89
C ALA A 81 -8.89 2.84 5.15
N GLN A 82 -9.77 3.68 5.71
CA GLN A 82 -11.03 4.03 5.05
C GLN A 82 -10.81 4.82 3.77
N TYR A 83 -9.89 5.75 3.78
CA TYR A 83 -9.52 6.50 2.58
C TYR A 83 -9.00 5.56 1.49
N MET A 84 -8.11 4.66 1.87
CA MET A 84 -7.53 3.68 0.95
C MET A 84 -8.61 2.76 0.36
N ARG A 85 -9.54 2.30 1.18
CA ARG A 85 -10.66 1.47 0.73
C ARG A 85 -11.49 2.19 -0.32
N THR A 86 -11.79 3.46 -0.09
CA THR A 86 -12.56 4.28 -1.03
C THR A 86 -11.83 4.43 -2.37
N GLU A 87 -10.53 4.69 -2.32
CA GLU A 87 -9.73 4.85 -3.54
C GLU A 87 -9.58 3.54 -4.30
N MET A 88 -9.40 2.43 -3.60
CA MET A 88 -9.34 1.11 -4.23
C MET A 88 -10.66 0.74 -4.90
N ALA A 89 -11.77 1.06 -4.26
CA ALA A 89 -13.09 0.81 -4.84
C ALA A 89 -13.30 1.61 -6.12
N ALA A 90 -12.89 2.88 -6.12
CA ALA A 90 -12.97 3.72 -7.31
C ALA A 90 -12.08 3.18 -8.44
N ALA A 91 -10.86 2.74 -8.10
CA ALA A 91 -9.94 2.17 -9.08
C ALA A 91 -10.50 0.87 -9.67
N LEU A 92 -11.11 0.03 -8.85
CA LEU A 92 -11.70 -1.23 -9.30
C LEU A 92 -12.86 -1.00 -10.27
N ARG A 93 -13.66 0.03 -10.03
CA ARG A 93 -14.78 0.38 -10.91
C ARG A 93 -14.31 0.91 -12.27
N ARG A 94 -13.18 1.62 -12.30
CA ARG A 94 -12.61 2.14 -13.55
C ARG A 94 -11.89 1.06 -14.35
N ALA A 95 -11.20 0.15 -13.67
CA ALA A 95 -10.37 -0.88 -14.29
C ALA A 95 -10.45 -2.16 -13.44
N PRO A 96 -11.46 -3.01 -13.66
CA PRO A 96 -11.73 -4.16 -12.80
C PRO A 96 -10.71 -5.30 -12.93
N PHE A 97 -9.67 -5.11 -13.69
CA PHE A 97 -8.62 -6.13 -13.83
C PHE A 97 -7.47 -5.83 -12.86
#